data_fddfdbfc52c907c56e07f5ad33dabdf0
#
_entry.id   fddfdbfc52c907c56e07f5ad33dabdf0
#
_cell.length_a   1.000
_cell.length_b   1.000
_cell.length_c   1.000
_cell.angle_alpha   90.00
_cell.angle_beta   90.00
_cell.angle_gamma   90.00
#
_symmetry.space_group_name_H-M   'P 1'
#
loop_
_entity.id
_entity.type
_entity.pdbx_description
1 polymer ?
#
loop_
_entity_poly.entity_id
_entity_poly.type
_entity_poly.pdbx_seq_one_letter_code
_entity_poly.pdbx_strand_id
1 'polypeptide(L)'
;MPEKEIALVIQGTPISPGLAEGITHVHHSLLGPIDVVGHIEQTNVEEEIWHLDAATARISDDLITLAAKVEREIDSRLSQVFMAHQLILIDTSLKEELKKEIAENLVNASSAVKTVFLRWEKRFLLMESQVARNKGDDIRDIAIRLRNALAGITVHPLDEIPHGCVLVTSRLLPSDTVFLADRFTAAVLLEYGSVGSHAALFSREMGLPCISRLHNLVTTVPDGALALVDADKGTVTIRPQEKQKVIFRKKVDDKEHAYHLARERALSPALTKDDVTISVLANVGCSNDTEKAMLNGAEGVGLYRMERVYLGRVVPPNIDELVDEMRLTLAAAKDRTVCVRLLDIGADKPLPFMRFLAETNPSLGCRGIRLLREYPELLKTHLRAVLELTREFDVHVLVPMVTLPEDVAVVKEYLTQLGLEMQCSILPKLGAMIETPAAALSAREIAKYVDFLSFGTNDLTQYAFAADRENAAVEQYFNDAADAIFRLLQITHDDVPDVPLSICGELAGRPVHIPKLLQCGIRTFSIVPPLVPIIKEAIRNSFCTAPLARNQYK
;
A
#
# COMPACT_ATOMS: atom_id res chain seq x y z
N MET A 1 13.57 48.23 -8.93
CA MET A 1 14.30 47.02 -8.54
C MET A 1 13.25 45.94 -8.44
N PRO A 2 13.37 44.81 -9.12
CA PRO A 2 12.41 43.70 -8.88
C PRO A 2 12.53 43.29 -7.41
N GLU A 3 11.41 43.25 -6.71
CA GLU A 3 11.32 42.68 -5.37
C GLU A 3 12.01 41.34 -5.41
N LYS A 4 12.97 41.09 -4.52
CA LYS A 4 13.55 39.77 -4.33
C LYS A 4 12.41 38.87 -3.85
N GLU A 5 11.85 38.11 -4.78
CA GLU A 5 10.90 37.07 -4.42
C GLU A 5 11.57 36.14 -3.40
N ILE A 6 11.04 36.12 -2.19
CA ILE A 6 11.56 35.31 -1.09
C ILE A 6 11.15 33.84 -1.38
N ALA A 7 12.13 32.95 -1.37
CA ALA A 7 11.84 31.52 -1.49
C ALA A 7 10.96 31.08 -0.33
N LEU A 8 9.81 30.45 -0.64
CA LEU A 8 8.89 29.90 0.36
C LEU A 8 9.25 28.44 0.60
N VAL A 9 9.53 28.08 1.85
CA VAL A 9 9.79 26.70 2.25
C VAL A 9 8.62 26.21 3.10
N ILE A 10 8.01 25.08 2.68
CA ILE A 10 6.88 24.47 3.36
C ILE A 10 7.28 23.04 3.77
N GLN A 11 6.90 22.64 4.97
CA GLN A 11 7.15 21.31 5.52
C GLN A 11 5.85 20.54 5.63
N GLY A 12 5.85 19.29 5.16
CA GLY A 12 4.74 18.36 5.23
C GLY A 12 5.18 16.95 5.62
N THR A 13 4.28 16.00 5.50
CA THR A 13 4.52 14.58 5.76
C THR A 13 4.91 13.87 4.47
N PRO A 14 6.08 13.18 4.40
CA PRO A 14 6.44 12.33 3.27
C PRO A 14 5.43 11.20 3.07
N ILE A 15 4.90 11.06 1.85
CA ILE A 15 3.96 9.98 1.48
C ILE A 15 4.65 8.97 0.56
N SER A 16 5.29 9.44 -0.49
CA SER A 16 6.10 8.65 -1.40
C SER A 16 7.43 9.34 -1.60
N PRO A 17 8.57 8.64 -1.39
CA PRO A 17 9.88 9.27 -1.43
C PRO A 17 10.28 9.66 -2.85
N GLY A 18 11.16 10.65 -2.95
CA GLY A 18 11.73 11.07 -4.22
C GLY A 18 12.11 12.54 -4.23
N LEU A 19 12.80 12.92 -5.30
CA LEU A 19 13.19 14.30 -5.57
C LEU A 19 12.61 14.73 -6.90
N ALA A 20 12.01 15.91 -6.97
CA ALA A 20 11.46 16.43 -8.21
C ALA A 20 11.66 17.95 -8.31
N GLU A 21 11.94 18.41 -9.52
CA GLU A 21 11.92 19.83 -9.91
C GLU A 21 10.87 19.99 -11.00
N GLY A 22 9.96 20.95 -10.85
CA GLY A 22 8.92 21.20 -11.85
C GLY A 22 8.16 22.49 -11.59
N ILE A 23 7.33 22.84 -12.56
CA ILE A 23 6.43 24.00 -12.46
C ILE A 23 5.15 23.58 -11.75
N THR A 24 4.71 24.37 -10.78
CA THR A 24 3.47 24.09 -10.06
C THR A 24 2.25 24.26 -10.96
N HIS A 25 1.35 23.31 -10.88
CA HIS A 25 -0.01 23.39 -11.42
C HIS A 25 -1.01 23.25 -10.29
N VAL A 26 -1.72 24.36 -9.98
CA VAL A 26 -2.67 24.39 -8.85
C VAL A 26 -4.04 23.93 -9.32
N HIS A 27 -4.41 22.74 -8.89
CA HIS A 27 -5.71 22.16 -9.19
C HIS A 27 -6.70 22.43 -8.05
N HIS A 28 -7.76 23.16 -8.36
CA HIS A 28 -8.86 23.38 -7.45
C HIS A 28 -9.91 22.29 -7.64
N SER A 29 -10.07 21.41 -6.65
CA SER A 29 -11.13 20.39 -6.66
C SER A 29 -12.51 21.07 -6.72
N LEU A 30 -13.18 20.95 -7.85
CA LEU A 30 -14.45 21.62 -8.17
C LEU A 30 -15.67 20.93 -7.50
N LEU A 31 -15.73 20.89 -6.18
CA LEU A 31 -17.00 21.01 -5.49
C LEU A 31 -17.23 22.49 -5.11
N GLY A 32 -16.95 23.38 -6.06
CA GLY A 32 -17.01 24.82 -5.85
C GLY A 32 -18.44 25.35 -5.75
N PRO A 33 -18.59 26.61 -5.29
CA PRO A 33 -19.86 27.22 -4.91
C PRO A 33 -20.75 27.65 -6.10
N ILE A 34 -20.48 27.21 -7.33
CA ILE A 34 -21.18 27.67 -8.52
C ILE A 34 -22.23 26.63 -8.96
N ASP A 35 -23.22 26.41 -8.08
CA ASP A 35 -24.44 25.78 -8.52
C ASP A 35 -25.62 26.59 -7.98
N VAL A 36 -26.18 27.40 -8.84
CA VAL A 36 -27.57 27.83 -8.68
C VAL A 36 -28.40 26.56 -8.60
N VAL A 37 -29.08 26.34 -7.47
CA VAL A 37 -30.02 25.21 -7.32
C VAL A 37 -31.01 25.33 -8.48
N GLY A 38 -30.95 24.39 -9.41
CA GLY A 38 -31.83 24.35 -10.56
C GLY A 38 -33.20 23.84 -10.09
N HIS A 39 -34.16 24.76 -9.84
CA HIS A 39 -35.53 24.36 -9.62
C HIS A 39 -36.18 23.96 -10.96
N ILE A 40 -37.00 22.92 -10.93
CA ILE A 40 -37.74 22.39 -12.07
C ILE A 40 -39.23 22.45 -11.81
N GLU A 41 -40.02 22.40 -12.88
CA GLU A 41 -41.47 22.23 -12.77
C GLU A 41 -41.80 20.74 -12.57
N GLN A 42 -42.98 20.48 -11.99
CA GLN A 42 -43.49 19.11 -11.76
C GLN A 42 -43.51 18.26 -13.04
N THR A 43 -43.73 18.90 -14.17
CA THR A 43 -43.79 18.27 -15.51
C THR A 43 -42.43 17.73 -15.99
N ASN A 44 -41.32 18.23 -15.45
CA ASN A 44 -39.96 17.88 -15.87
C ASN A 44 -39.31 16.83 -14.96
N VAL A 45 -40.02 16.35 -13.92
CA VAL A 45 -39.48 15.38 -12.95
C VAL A 45 -39.10 14.06 -13.65
N GLU A 46 -39.94 13.54 -14.56
CA GLU A 46 -39.64 12.28 -15.27
C GLU A 46 -38.43 12.41 -16.19
N GLU A 47 -38.26 13.56 -16.84
CA GLU A 47 -37.13 13.86 -17.71
C GLU A 47 -35.82 13.92 -16.92
N GLU A 48 -35.82 14.59 -15.77
CA GLU A 48 -34.63 14.67 -14.89
C GLU A 48 -34.26 13.31 -14.30
N ILE A 49 -35.24 12.48 -13.94
CA ILE A 49 -35.00 11.10 -13.50
C ILE A 49 -34.39 10.27 -14.65
N TRP A 50 -34.87 10.43 -15.87
CA TRP A 50 -34.30 9.75 -17.03
C TRP A 50 -32.85 10.18 -17.29
N HIS A 51 -32.52 11.49 -17.19
CA HIS A 51 -31.15 12.00 -17.30
C HIS A 51 -30.26 11.41 -16.22
N LEU A 52 -30.74 11.30 -14.96
CA LEU A 52 -30.01 10.69 -13.86
C LEU A 52 -29.73 9.20 -14.13
N ASP A 53 -30.76 8.44 -14.55
CA ASP A 53 -30.60 7.00 -14.82
C ASP A 53 -29.63 6.77 -16.00
N ALA A 54 -29.71 7.57 -17.07
CA ALA A 54 -28.80 7.49 -18.22
C ALA A 54 -27.34 7.82 -17.83
N ALA A 55 -27.12 8.88 -17.03
CA ALA A 55 -25.80 9.24 -16.53
C ALA A 55 -25.24 8.14 -15.60
N THR A 56 -26.06 7.58 -14.73
CA THR A 56 -25.69 6.50 -13.82
C THR A 56 -25.24 5.24 -14.58
N ALA A 57 -25.98 4.83 -15.62
CA ALA A 57 -25.63 3.68 -16.45
C ALA A 57 -24.28 3.90 -17.15
N ARG A 58 -24.09 5.08 -17.78
CA ARG A 58 -22.83 5.42 -18.46
C ARG A 58 -21.64 5.36 -17.52
N ILE A 59 -21.73 5.95 -16.33
CA ILE A 59 -20.62 5.94 -15.37
C ILE A 59 -20.37 4.53 -14.83
N SER A 60 -21.40 3.71 -14.62
CA SER A 60 -21.23 2.32 -14.22
C SER A 60 -20.37 1.55 -15.22
N ASP A 61 -20.62 1.70 -16.52
CA ASP A 61 -19.85 1.07 -17.59
C ASP A 61 -18.41 1.63 -17.67
N ASP A 62 -18.25 2.95 -17.52
CA ASP A 62 -16.96 3.62 -17.47
C ASP A 62 -16.10 3.12 -16.28
N LEU A 63 -16.70 2.92 -15.10
CA LEU A 63 -16.01 2.42 -13.91
C LEU A 63 -15.53 0.97 -14.08
N ILE A 64 -16.32 0.11 -14.73
CA ILE A 64 -15.91 -1.27 -15.04
C ILE A 64 -14.71 -1.27 -15.99
N THR A 65 -14.77 -0.46 -17.04
CA THR A 65 -13.69 -0.32 -18.02
C THR A 65 -12.41 0.22 -17.37
N LEU A 66 -12.56 1.22 -16.50
CA LEU A 66 -11.47 1.83 -15.76
C LEU A 66 -10.84 0.86 -14.77
N ALA A 67 -11.65 0.10 -14.03
CA ALA A 67 -11.17 -0.94 -13.13
C ALA A 67 -10.30 -1.97 -13.87
N ALA A 68 -10.75 -2.45 -15.03
CA ALA A 68 -9.99 -3.39 -15.85
C ALA A 68 -8.66 -2.80 -16.40
N LYS A 69 -8.65 -1.50 -16.78
CA LYS A 69 -7.42 -0.80 -17.19
C LYS A 69 -6.44 -0.71 -16.02
N VAL A 70 -6.89 -0.25 -14.85
CA VAL A 70 -6.06 -0.07 -13.66
C VAL A 70 -5.50 -1.40 -13.15
N GLU A 71 -6.29 -2.47 -13.20
CA GLU A 71 -5.83 -3.81 -12.83
C GLU A 71 -4.67 -4.29 -13.70
N ARG A 72 -4.75 -4.03 -14.99
CA ARG A 72 -3.73 -4.45 -15.96
C ARG A 72 -2.47 -3.59 -15.92
N GLU A 73 -2.61 -2.28 -15.74
CA GLU A 73 -1.55 -1.30 -15.98
C GLU A 73 -0.92 -0.75 -14.69
N ILE A 74 -1.63 -0.76 -13.57
CA ILE A 74 -1.20 -0.11 -12.33
C ILE A 74 -1.17 -1.11 -11.16
N ASP A 75 -2.32 -1.37 -10.54
CA ASP A 75 -2.40 -2.22 -9.35
C ASP A 75 -3.83 -2.74 -9.12
N SER A 76 -3.95 -4.00 -8.68
CA SER A 76 -5.26 -4.65 -8.44
C SER A 76 -6.03 -4.06 -7.25
N ARG A 77 -5.34 -3.50 -6.26
CA ARG A 77 -5.98 -2.86 -5.09
C ARG A 77 -6.66 -1.56 -5.49
N LEU A 78 -6.03 -0.79 -6.39
CA LEU A 78 -6.63 0.41 -6.95
C LEU A 78 -7.81 0.08 -7.87
N SER A 79 -7.74 -1.03 -8.62
CA SER A 79 -8.87 -1.54 -9.42
C SER A 79 -10.11 -1.81 -8.54
N GLN A 80 -9.92 -2.41 -7.35
CA GLN A 80 -11.01 -2.70 -6.43
C GLN A 80 -11.74 -1.44 -5.93
N VAL A 81 -11.07 -0.29 -5.86
CA VAL A 81 -11.70 0.98 -5.50
C VAL A 81 -12.77 1.35 -6.53
N PHE A 82 -12.47 1.23 -7.82
CA PHE A 82 -13.42 1.53 -8.89
C PHE A 82 -14.58 0.54 -8.95
N MET A 83 -14.32 -0.74 -8.64
CA MET A 83 -15.39 -1.72 -8.48
C MET A 83 -16.30 -1.40 -7.28
N ALA A 84 -15.74 -0.92 -6.17
CA ALA A 84 -16.53 -0.45 -5.03
C ALA A 84 -17.36 0.80 -5.38
N HIS A 85 -16.81 1.75 -6.15
CA HIS A 85 -17.55 2.91 -6.67
C HIS A 85 -18.74 2.48 -7.52
N GLN A 86 -18.55 1.50 -8.41
CA GLN A 86 -19.61 0.95 -9.23
C GLN A 86 -20.73 0.35 -8.37
N LEU A 87 -20.40 -0.44 -7.34
CA LEU A 87 -21.38 -1.01 -6.42
C LEU A 87 -22.16 0.07 -5.64
N ILE A 88 -21.48 1.13 -5.17
CA ILE A 88 -22.14 2.25 -4.51
C ILE A 88 -23.10 2.97 -5.47
N LEU A 89 -22.68 3.19 -6.71
CA LEU A 89 -23.47 3.90 -7.71
C LEU A 89 -24.76 3.17 -8.10
N ILE A 90 -24.74 1.83 -8.11
CA ILE A 90 -25.92 1.01 -8.44
C ILE A 90 -26.79 0.66 -7.22
N ASP A 91 -26.38 1.09 -6.00
CA ASP A 91 -27.14 0.84 -4.77
C ASP A 91 -28.55 1.36 -4.86
N THR A 92 -29.52 0.52 -4.50
CA THR A 92 -30.96 0.83 -4.63
C THR A 92 -31.38 1.96 -3.70
N SER A 93 -30.84 2.01 -2.49
CA SER A 93 -31.19 3.04 -1.50
C SER A 93 -30.69 4.42 -1.95
N LEU A 94 -29.47 4.48 -2.53
CA LEU A 94 -28.94 5.72 -3.10
C LEU A 94 -29.78 6.22 -4.26
N LYS A 95 -30.14 5.31 -5.18
CA LYS A 95 -31.00 5.65 -6.34
C LYS A 95 -32.37 6.16 -5.91
N GLU A 96 -32.99 5.52 -4.92
CA GLU A 96 -34.28 5.94 -4.37
C GLU A 96 -34.19 7.32 -3.69
N GLU A 97 -33.13 7.58 -2.88
CA GLU A 97 -32.92 8.90 -2.27
C GLU A 97 -32.73 10.00 -3.34
N LEU A 98 -31.99 9.72 -4.43
CA LEU A 98 -31.79 10.67 -5.53
C LEU A 98 -33.10 10.99 -6.26
N LYS A 99 -33.89 9.96 -6.63
CA LYS A 99 -35.18 10.13 -7.29
C LYS A 99 -36.19 10.87 -6.41
N LYS A 100 -36.17 10.56 -5.12
CA LYS A 100 -37.00 11.24 -4.13
C LYS A 100 -36.66 12.72 -4.00
N GLU A 101 -35.35 13.05 -3.96
CA GLU A 101 -34.88 14.44 -3.89
C GLU A 101 -35.36 15.26 -5.12
N ILE A 102 -35.30 14.69 -6.33
CA ILE A 102 -35.79 15.33 -7.54
C ILE A 102 -37.31 15.57 -7.44
N ALA A 103 -38.07 14.53 -7.08
CA ALA A 103 -39.54 14.56 -7.11
C ALA A 103 -40.17 15.42 -5.99
N GLU A 104 -39.63 15.37 -4.77
CA GLU A 104 -40.20 16.08 -3.61
C GLU A 104 -39.72 17.53 -3.51
N ASN A 105 -38.44 17.80 -3.86
CA ASN A 105 -37.85 19.14 -3.73
C ASN A 105 -37.87 19.92 -5.07
N LEU A 106 -38.34 19.31 -6.16
CA LEU A 106 -38.43 19.91 -7.50
C LEU A 106 -37.10 20.54 -7.94
N VAL A 107 -36.03 19.76 -7.85
CA VAL A 107 -34.67 20.16 -8.22
C VAL A 107 -34.17 19.31 -9.39
N ASN A 108 -33.28 19.88 -10.21
CA ASN A 108 -32.66 19.12 -11.29
C ASN A 108 -31.75 17.99 -10.76
N ALA A 109 -31.40 17.03 -11.61
CA ALA A 109 -30.59 15.85 -11.25
C ALA A 109 -29.23 16.24 -10.64
N SER A 110 -28.56 17.27 -11.17
CA SER A 110 -27.27 17.74 -10.64
C SER A 110 -27.35 18.26 -9.20
N SER A 111 -28.41 19.02 -8.87
CA SER A 111 -28.66 19.52 -7.51
C SER A 111 -29.04 18.39 -6.56
N ALA A 112 -29.83 17.42 -7.02
CA ALA A 112 -30.18 16.24 -6.23
C ALA A 112 -28.93 15.42 -5.89
N VAL A 113 -28.05 15.17 -6.88
CA VAL A 113 -26.76 14.49 -6.65
C VAL A 113 -25.95 15.22 -5.58
N LYS A 114 -25.76 16.54 -5.72
CA LYS A 114 -25.03 17.33 -4.72
C LYS A 114 -25.59 17.16 -3.32
N THR A 115 -26.90 17.31 -3.16
CA THR A 115 -27.57 17.28 -1.84
C THR A 115 -27.50 15.90 -1.21
N VAL A 116 -27.81 14.85 -1.95
CA VAL A 116 -27.85 13.48 -1.44
C VAL A 116 -26.43 12.99 -1.11
N PHE A 117 -25.46 13.21 -1.99
CA PHE A 117 -24.08 12.77 -1.77
C PHE A 117 -23.40 13.53 -0.62
N LEU A 118 -23.66 14.84 -0.43
CA LEU A 118 -23.20 15.55 0.77
C LEU A 118 -23.80 14.98 2.05
N ARG A 119 -25.06 14.53 2.00
CA ARG A 119 -25.74 13.85 3.12
C ARG A 119 -25.09 12.51 3.44
N TRP A 120 -24.74 11.74 2.42
CA TRP A 120 -24.03 10.46 2.55
C TRP A 120 -22.59 10.66 3.02
N GLU A 121 -21.84 11.58 2.43
CA GLU A 121 -20.47 11.93 2.88
C GLU A 121 -20.49 12.28 4.38
N LYS A 122 -21.41 13.12 4.81
CA LYS A 122 -21.56 13.47 6.23
C LYS A 122 -21.88 12.27 7.11
N ARG A 123 -22.74 11.35 6.64
CA ARG A 123 -23.02 10.09 7.37
C ARG A 123 -21.75 9.27 7.56
N PHE A 124 -20.94 9.08 6.51
CA PHE A 124 -19.69 8.34 6.60
C PHE A 124 -18.64 9.03 7.48
N LEU A 125 -18.51 10.35 7.39
CA LEU A 125 -17.58 11.13 8.24
C LEU A 125 -17.93 11.08 9.73
N LEU A 126 -19.20 10.88 10.08
CA LEU A 126 -19.67 10.76 11.47
C LEU A 126 -19.61 9.32 12.00
N MET A 127 -19.28 8.32 11.17
CA MET A 127 -19.11 6.95 11.64
C MET A 127 -17.85 6.80 12.50
N GLU A 128 -17.92 5.95 13.51
CA GLU A 128 -16.78 5.68 14.41
C GLU A 128 -15.63 4.95 13.67
N SER A 129 -15.96 4.14 12.68
CA SER A 129 -14.98 3.39 11.89
C SER A 129 -14.16 4.29 10.97
N GLN A 130 -12.82 4.20 11.05
CA GLN A 130 -11.90 4.90 10.15
C GLN A 130 -12.08 4.47 8.70
N VAL A 131 -12.32 3.17 8.46
CA VAL A 131 -12.59 2.61 7.12
C VAL A 131 -13.83 3.26 6.50
N ALA A 132 -14.88 3.47 7.31
CA ALA A 132 -16.07 4.17 6.86
C ALA A 132 -15.80 5.65 6.54
N ARG A 133 -14.98 6.33 7.36
CA ARG A 133 -14.59 7.74 7.11
C ARG A 133 -13.78 7.90 5.82
N ASN A 134 -12.89 6.95 5.51
CA ASN A 134 -12.11 6.98 4.26
C ASN A 134 -13.02 6.86 3.02
N LYS A 135 -14.19 6.21 3.15
CA LYS A 135 -15.20 6.17 2.07
C LYS A 135 -15.84 7.53 1.75
N GLY A 136 -15.63 8.55 2.56
CA GLY A 136 -16.06 9.92 2.24
C GLY A 136 -15.44 10.45 0.94
N ASP A 137 -14.18 10.16 0.68
CA ASP A 137 -13.50 10.54 -0.57
C ASP A 137 -14.05 9.74 -1.77
N ASP A 138 -14.41 8.47 -1.58
CA ASP A 138 -15.07 7.63 -2.60
C ASP A 138 -16.44 8.19 -2.99
N ILE A 139 -17.26 8.54 -1.99
CA ILE A 139 -18.58 9.17 -2.20
C ILE A 139 -18.45 10.48 -2.97
N ARG A 140 -17.46 11.30 -2.63
CA ARG A 140 -17.18 12.57 -3.30
C ARG A 140 -16.77 12.36 -4.76
N ASP A 141 -15.90 11.37 -5.03
CA ASP A 141 -15.46 11.04 -6.39
C ASP A 141 -16.64 10.63 -7.28
N ILE A 142 -17.51 9.76 -6.79
CA ILE A 142 -18.72 9.34 -7.49
C ILE A 142 -19.64 10.55 -7.77
N ALA A 143 -19.82 11.43 -6.79
CA ALA A 143 -20.65 12.64 -6.95
C ALA A 143 -20.12 13.56 -8.06
N ILE A 144 -18.81 13.81 -8.09
CA ILE A 144 -18.17 14.63 -9.13
C ILE A 144 -18.35 14.00 -10.50
N ARG A 145 -18.10 12.70 -10.63
CA ARG A 145 -18.28 11.97 -11.90
C ARG A 145 -19.73 12.06 -12.40
N LEU A 146 -20.69 11.82 -11.52
CA LEU A 146 -22.10 11.84 -11.87
C LEU A 146 -22.55 13.25 -12.31
N ARG A 147 -22.10 14.29 -11.61
CA ARG A 147 -22.39 15.69 -11.99
C ARG A 147 -21.74 16.08 -13.31
N ASN A 148 -20.49 15.68 -13.54
CA ASN A 148 -19.82 15.92 -14.83
C ASN A 148 -20.57 15.23 -15.98
N ALA A 149 -21.02 13.99 -15.77
CA ALA A 149 -21.82 13.27 -16.76
C ALA A 149 -23.15 13.95 -17.08
N LEU A 150 -23.85 14.45 -16.05
CA LEU A 150 -25.09 15.22 -16.21
C LEU A 150 -24.86 16.56 -16.91
N ALA A 151 -23.69 17.20 -16.69
CA ALA A 151 -23.30 18.42 -17.37
C ALA A 151 -22.76 18.20 -18.80
N GLY A 152 -22.64 16.94 -19.26
CA GLY A 152 -22.05 16.61 -20.56
C GLY A 152 -20.54 16.79 -20.63
N ILE A 153 -19.87 16.94 -19.48
CA ILE A 153 -18.41 17.08 -19.40
C ILE A 153 -17.79 15.68 -19.56
N THR A 154 -17.01 15.51 -20.61
CA THR A 154 -16.36 14.23 -20.95
C THR A 154 -14.85 14.24 -20.67
N VAL A 155 -14.26 15.42 -20.51
CA VAL A 155 -12.82 15.60 -20.27
C VAL A 155 -12.58 15.73 -18.78
N HIS A 156 -11.64 14.93 -18.26
CA HIS A 156 -11.25 15.03 -16.85
C HIS A 156 -10.39 16.29 -16.66
N PRO A 157 -10.55 17.07 -15.57
CA PRO A 157 -9.76 18.29 -15.36
C PRO A 157 -8.24 18.08 -15.39
N LEU A 158 -7.78 16.89 -15.00
CA LEU A 158 -6.36 16.53 -15.04
C LEU A 158 -5.84 16.08 -16.43
N ASP A 159 -6.73 15.94 -17.42
CA ASP A 159 -6.30 15.64 -18.79
C ASP A 159 -5.53 16.80 -19.46
N GLU A 160 -5.70 18.02 -18.96
CA GLU A 160 -5.10 19.22 -19.52
C GLU A 160 -3.87 19.70 -18.75
N ILE A 161 -3.45 18.98 -17.69
CA ILE A 161 -2.27 19.40 -16.91
C ILE A 161 -0.98 19.25 -17.72
N PRO A 162 -0.03 20.20 -17.57
CA PRO A 162 1.25 20.14 -18.28
C PRO A 162 2.08 18.91 -17.87
N HIS A 163 2.73 18.27 -18.84
CA HIS A 163 3.66 17.19 -18.56
C HIS A 163 4.83 17.68 -17.67
N GLY A 164 5.23 16.84 -16.71
CA GLY A 164 6.35 17.16 -15.80
C GLY A 164 6.03 18.26 -14.79
N CYS A 165 4.76 18.60 -14.59
CA CYS A 165 4.38 19.59 -13.58
C CYS A 165 4.45 19.00 -12.15
N VAL A 166 4.53 19.88 -11.16
CA VAL A 166 4.27 19.58 -9.75
C VAL A 166 2.81 19.89 -9.48
N LEU A 167 2.00 18.84 -9.33
CA LEU A 167 0.57 19.01 -9.04
C LEU A 167 0.37 19.47 -7.61
N VAL A 168 -0.39 20.55 -7.43
CA VAL A 168 -0.76 21.13 -6.14
C VAL A 168 -2.27 21.03 -6.00
N THR A 169 -2.75 20.27 -5.03
CA THR A 169 -4.20 20.11 -4.81
C THR A 169 -4.53 19.92 -3.33
N SER A 170 -5.76 20.19 -2.95
CA SER A 170 -6.19 19.95 -1.58
C SER A 170 -6.26 18.45 -1.26
N ARG A 171 -6.80 17.64 -2.19
CA ARG A 171 -6.92 16.18 -2.09
C ARG A 171 -6.74 15.56 -3.47
N LEU A 172 -6.31 14.32 -3.50
CA LEU A 172 -6.28 13.50 -4.70
C LEU A 172 -7.34 12.41 -4.58
N LEU A 173 -8.30 12.43 -5.47
CA LEU A 173 -9.37 11.44 -5.52
C LEU A 173 -8.91 10.19 -6.28
N PRO A 174 -9.54 9.02 -6.05
CA PRO A 174 -9.20 7.80 -6.79
C PRO A 174 -9.21 7.98 -8.31
N SER A 175 -10.18 8.71 -8.84
CA SER A 175 -10.26 9.01 -10.28
C SER A 175 -9.06 9.81 -10.80
N ASP A 176 -8.58 10.76 -10.00
CA ASP A 176 -7.45 11.60 -10.38
C ASP A 176 -6.17 10.79 -10.60
N THR A 177 -6.00 9.69 -9.84
CA THR A 177 -4.78 8.87 -9.87
C THR A 177 -4.52 8.25 -11.24
N VAL A 178 -5.57 7.85 -11.95
CA VAL A 178 -5.43 7.20 -13.26
C VAL A 178 -4.93 8.19 -14.31
N PHE A 179 -5.41 9.42 -14.26
CA PHE A 179 -4.97 10.47 -15.21
C PHE A 179 -3.55 10.94 -14.95
N LEU A 180 -3.12 10.94 -13.68
CA LEU A 180 -1.73 11.27 -13.33
C LEU A 180 -0.72 10.25 -13.85
N ALA A 181 -1.07 8.96 -13.93
CA ALA A 181 -0.21 7.93 -14.46
C ALA A 181 0.17 8.19 -15.93
N ASP A 182 -0.78 8.67 -16.72
CA ASP A 182 -0.58 8.93 -18.16
C ASP A 182 0.16 10.27 -18.43
N ARG A 183 0.28 11.18 -17.44
CA ARG A 183 0.78 12.55 -17.63
C ARG A 183 2.21 12.81 -17.19
N PHE A 184 2.93 11.79 -16.69
CA PHE A 184 4.31 11.93 -16.21
C PHE A 184 4.48 13.14 -15.27
N THR A 185 3.58 13.26 -14.28
CA THR A 185 3.65 14.29 -13.25
C THR A 185 4.96 14.17 -12.48
N ALA A 186 5.66 15.29 -12.21
CA ALA A 186 6.94 15.24 -11.52
C ALA A 186 6.80 14.95 -10.02
N ALA A 187 5.78 15.53 -9.38
CA ALA A 187 5.46 15.31 -7.97
C ALA A 187 4.02 15.71 -7.67
N VAL A 188 3.50 15.23 -6.53
CA VAL A 188 2.17 15.59 -6.00
C VAL A 188 2.30 16.21 -4.61
N LEU A 189 1.66 17.36 -4.42
CA LEU A 189 1.61 18.10 -3.16
C LEU A 189 0.15 18.21 -2.70
N LEU A 190 -0.13 17.75 -1.47
CA LEU A 190 -1.47 17.64 -0.91
C LEU A 190 -1.64 18.43 0.39
N GLU A 191 -2.78 19.12 0.55
CA GLU A 191 -3.16 19.69 1.85
C GLU A 191 -3.60 18.61 2.82
N TYR A 192 -4.37 17.63 2.32
CA TYR A 192 -4.95 16.55 3.10
C TYR A 192 -4.63 15.19 2.47
N GLY A 193 -4.40 14.19 3.30
CA GLY A 193 -4.14 12.82 2.91
C GLY A 193 -3.33 12.11 3.99
N SER A 194 -3.71 10.87 4.30
CA SER A 194 -2.95 10.02 5.21
C SER A 194 -2.01 9.10 4.44
N VAL A 195 -1.06 8.50 5.12
CA VAL A 195 -0.14 7.48 4.55
C VAL A 195 -0.90 6.26 4.01
N GLY A 196 -2.09 5.97 4.56
CA GLY A 196 -2.98 4.89 4.10
C GLY A 196 -4.00 5.28 3.04
N SER A 197 -4.03 6.53 2.56
CA SER A 197 -4.99 6.98 1.55
C SER A 197 -4.74 6.35 0.17
N HIS A 198 -5.76 6.35 -0.70
CA HIS A 198 -5.62 5.90 -2.10
C HIS A 198 -4.55 6.71 -2.85
N ALA A 199 -4.46 8.01 -2.60
CA ALA A 199 -3.42 8.87 -3.14
C ALA A 199 -2.00 8.41 -2.73
N ALA A 200 -1.85 8.00 -1.47
CA ALA A 200 -0.58 7.51 -0.95
C ALA A 200 -0.19 6.16 -1.57
N LEU A 201 -1.17 5.24 -1.68
CA LEU A 201 -0.95 3.95 -2.33
C LEU A 201 -0.54 4.15 -3.79
N PHE A 202 -1.30 4.94 -4.56
CA PHE A 202 -1.00 5.24 -5.94
C PHE A 202 0.40 5.86 -6.11
N SER A 203 0.71 6.90 -5.34
CA SER A 203 2.00 7.59 -5.46
C SER A 203 3.19 6.66 -5.20
N ARG A 204 3.05 5.72 -4.25
CA ARG A 204 4.09 4.71 -3.97
C ARG A 204 4.22 3.68 -5.08
N GLU A 205 3.10 3.14 -5.60
CA GLU A 205 3.12 2.16 -6.70
C GLU A 205 3.71 2.75 -7.98
N MET A 206 3.41 4.03 -8.25
CA MET A 206 3.95 4.75 -9.40
C MET A 206 5.36 5.31 -9.18
N GLY A 207 5.91 5.22 -7.96
CA GLY A 207 7.19 5.86 -7.63
C GLY A 207 7.16 7.39 -7.74
N LEU A 208 5.98 7.99 -7.61
CA LEU A 208 5.74 9.42 -7.77
C LEU A 208 6.01 10.15 -6.44
N PRO A 209 6.98 11.10 -6.38
CA PRO A 209 7.24 11.87 -5.18
C PRO A 209 5.98 12.56 -4.67
N CYS A 210 5.61 12.31 -3.40
CA CYS A 210 4.38 12.86 -2.83
C CYS A 210 4.58 13.33 -1.39
N ILE A 211 4.10 14.54 -1.10
CA ILE A 211 4.10 15.14 0.23
C ILE A 211 2.67 15.56 0.58
N SER A 212 2.21 15.24 1.78
CA SER A 212 0.89 15.63 2.28
C SER A 212 0.99 16.51 3.53
N ARG A 213 -0.16 16.97 4.05
CA ARG A 213 -0.28 17.86 5.21
C ARG A 213 0.45 19.20 5.03
N LEU A 214 0.44 19.71 3.81
CA LEU A 214 0.95 21.04 3.49
C LEU A 214 -0.17 22.07 3.70
N HIS A 215 -0.25 22.62 4.90
CA HIS A 215 -1.34 23.52 5.28
C HIS A 215 -1.45 24.76 4.38
N ASN A 216 -2.69 25.10 4.01
CA ASN A 216 -3.01 26.23 3.13
C ASN A 216 -2.27 26.20 1.78
N LEU A 217 -1.92 25.03 1.28
CA LEU A 217 -1.09 24.82 0.10
C LEU A 217 -1.71 25.50 -1.14
N VAL A 218 -2.97 25.21 -1.42
CA VAL A 218 -3.68 25.68 -2.64
C VAL A 218 -3.84 27.21 -2.67
N THR A 219 -3.89 27.86 -1.50
CA THR A 219 -3.99 29.31 -1.41
C THR A 219 -2.62 30.00 -1.35
N THR A 220 -1.58 29.29 -0.94
CA THR A 220 -0.25 29.84 -0.70
C THR A 220 0.69 29.64 -1.88
N VAL A 221 0.57 28.53 -2.60
CA VAL A 221 1.42 28.21 -3.75
C VAL A 221 0.82 28.83 -5.00
N PRO A 222 1.57 29.71 -5.69
CA PRO A 222 1.09 30.28 -6.95
C PRO A 222 1.16 29.24 -8.07
N ASP A 223 0.21 29.30 -8.98
CA ASP A 223 0.27 28.53 -10.22
C ASP A 223 1.42 29.02 -11.11
N GLY A 224 2.06 28.09 -11.85
CA GLY A 224 3.17 28.42 -12.75
C GLY A 224 4.51 28.74 -12.05
N ALA A 225 4.66 28.53 -10.74
CA ALA A 225 5.91 28.78 -10.02
C ALA A 225 6.84 27.56 -10.07
N LEU A 226 8.15 27.79 -10.11
CA LEU A 226 9.13 26.72 -9.96
C LEU A 226 9.11 26.17 -8.52
N ALA A 227 9.05 24.85 -8.39
CA ALA A 227 9.10 24.13 -7.13
C ALA A 227 10.23 23.09 -7.11
N LEU A 228 10.92 22.96 -5.98
CA LEU A 228 11.82 21.86 -5.65
C LEU A 228 11.15 21.03 -4.57
N VAL A 229 10.91 19.76 -4.87
CA VAL A 229 10.21 18.82 -3.98
C VAL A 229 11.19 17.79 -3.46
N ASP A 230 11.48 17.83 -2.16
CA ASP A 230 12.27 16.82 -1.45
C ASP A 230 11.30 15.94 -0.62
N ALA A 231 10.69 14.96 -1.27
CA ALA A 231 9.73 14.09 -0.62
C ALA A 231 10.40 13.05 0.30
N ASP A 232 11.71 12.88 0.23
CA ASP A 232 12.46 12.09 1.23
C ASP A 232 12.43 12.77 2.61
N LYS A 233 12.43 14.13 2.62
CA LYS A 233 12.40 14.94 3.84
C LYS A 233 11.05 15.61 4.12
N GLY A 234 10.10 15.51 3.19
CA GLY A 234 8.82 16.19 3.29
C GLY A 234 8.90 17.71 3.08
N THR A 235 9.92 18.22 2.37
CA THR A 235 10.16 19.67 2.21
C THR A 235 9.88 20.11 0.77
N VAL A 236 9.17 21.23 0.63
CA VAL A 236 8.93 21.88 -0.67
C VAL A 236 9.51 23.29 -0.63
N THR A 237 10.26 23.67 -1.66
CA THR A 237 10.76 25.03 -1.83
C THR A 237 10.15 25.64 -3.08
N ILE A 238 9.29 26.65 -2.93
CA ILE A 238 8.63 27.38 -4.00
C ILE A 238 9.46 28.63 -4.32
N ARG A 239 9.62 28.95 -5.60
CA ARG A 239 10.47 30.06 -6.11
C ARG A 239 11.89 30.02 -5.53
N PRO A 240 12.62 28.89 -5.71
CA PRO A 240 13.95 28.71 -5.14
C PRO A 240 14.96 29.71 -5.70
N GLN A 241 15.89 30.11 -4.85
CA GLN A 241 17.06 30.89 -5.27
C GLN A 241 18.04 30.03 -6.06
N GLU A 242 18.90 30.64 -6.89
CA GLU A 242 19.88 29.90 -7.72
C GLU A 242 20.77 28.95 -6.89
N LYS A 243 21.22 29.37 -5.71
CA LYS A 243 21.97 28.49 -4.81
C LYS A 243 21.20 27.22 -4.43
N GLN A 244 19.91 27.33 -4.16
CA GLN A 244 19.05 26.21 -3.78
C GLN A 244 18.84 25.25 -4.96
N LYS A 245 18.68 25.80 -6.18
CA LYS A 245 18.56 24.99 -7.41
C LYS A 245 19.83 24.16 -7.65
N VAL A 246 21.01 24.81 -7.57
CA VAL A 246 22.29 24.11 -7.78
C VAL A 246 22.49 22.97 -6.76
N ILE A 247 22.21 23.23 -5.49
CA ILE A 247 22.33 22.21 -4.43
C ILE A 247 21.33 21.08 -4.67
N PHE A 248 20.10 21.42 -5.04
CA PHE A 248 19.05 20.42 -5.27
C PHE A 248 19.34 19.55 -6.49
N ARG A 249 19.72 20.15 -7.63
CA ARG A 249 20.11 19.42 -8.85
C ARG A 249 21.26 18.48 -8.60
N LYS A 250 22.29 18.94 -7.89
CA LYS A 250 23.39 18.05 -7.48
C LYS A 250 22.89 16.87 -6.66
N LYS A 251 21.94 17.09 -5.73
CA LYS A 251 21.34 16.00 -4.95
C LYS A 251 20.57 15.01 -5.83
N VAL A 252 19.87 15.50 -6.87
CA VAL A 252 19.18 14.65 -7.86
C VAL A 252 20.21 13.83 -8.64
N ASP A 253 21.22 14.48 -9.22
CA ASP A 253 22.28 13.84 -10.00
C ASP A 253 23.01 12.77 -9.18
N ASP A 254 23.38 13.08 -7.93
CA ASP A 254 24.03 12.13 -7.02
C ASP A 254 23.14 10.91 -6.74
N LYS A 255 21.82 11.11 -6.56
CA LYS A 255 20.85 10.04 -6.31
C LYS A 255 20.63 9.18 -7.55
N GLU A 256 20.49 9.78 -8.72
CA GLU A 256 20.36 9.07 -10.00
C GLU A 256 21.61 8.27 -10.32
N HIS A 257 22.78 8.86 -10.15
CA HIS A 257 24.05 8.16 -10.36
C HIS A 257 24.19 6.95 -9.41
N ALA A 258 23.88 7.12 -8.14
CA ALA A 258 23.87 6.02 -7.17
C ALA A 258 22.87 4.92 -7.55
N TYR A 259 21.68 5.30 -8.06
CA TYR A 259 20.67 4.34 -8.54
C TYR A 259 21.16 3.55 -9.77
N HIS A 260 21.77 4.23 -10.76
CA HIS A 260 22.33 3.57 -11.94
C HIS A 260 23.44 2.58 -11.57
N LEU A 261 24.38 2.99 -10.73
CA LEU A 261 25.45 2.10 -10.22
C LEU A 261 24.88 0.89 -9.48
N ALA A 262 23.85 1.11 -8.64
CA ALA A 262 23.17 0.03 -7.93
C ALA A 262 22.51 -0.96 -8.90
N ARG A 263 21.88 -0.48 -9.98
CA ARG A 263 21.26 -1.34 -11.00
C ARG A 263 22.29 -2.15 -11.80
N GLU A 264 23.39 -1.55 -12.19
CA GLU A 264 24.46 -2.27 -12.91
C GLU A 264 25.00 -3.45 -12.09
N ARG A 265 25.03 -3.31 -10.77
CA ARG A 265 25.52 -4.33 -9.84
C ARG A 265 24.41 -5.17 -9.19
N ALA A 266 23.16 -5.02 -9.63
CA ALA A 266 22.00 -5.63 -8.99
C ALA A 266 22.06 -7.17 -8.96
N LEU A 267 22.58 -7.79 -10.03
CA LEU A 267 22.72 -9.24 -10.14
C LEU A 267 23.87 -9.81 -9.29
N SER A 268 24.79 -8.96 -8.83
CA SER A 268 25.91 -9.41 -7.98
C SER A 268 25.44 -9.68 -6.55
N PRO A 269 26.04 -10.64 -5.83
CA PRO A 269 25.71 -10.91 -4.44
C PRO A 269 25.87 -9.68 -3.53
N ALA A 270 25.06 -9.58 -2.49
CA ALA A 270 25.16 -8.54 -1.49
C ALA A 270 26.13 -8.99 -0.37
N LEU A 271 27.42 -8.69 -0.54
CA LEU A 271 28.47 -8.94 0.46
C LEU A 271 28.70 -7.67 1.29
N THR A 272 28.70 -7.78 2.60
CA THR A 272 29.10 -6.69 3.48
C THR A 272 30.60 -6.42 3.41
N LYS A 273 31.08 -5.32 4.01
CA LYS A 273 32.52 -4.98 4.06
C LYS A 273 33.35 -5.96 4.87
N ASP A 274 32.72 -6.75 5.69
CA ASP A 274 33.33 -7.85 6.48
C ASP A 274 33.02 -9.24 5.90
N ASP A 275 32.76 -9.29 4.58
CA ASP A 275 32.57 -10.49 3.74
C ASP A 275 31.45 -11.43 4.18
N VAL A 276 30.40 -10.89 4.83
CA VAL A 276 29.21 -11.66 5.16
C VAL A 276 28.20 -11.55 4.01
N THR A 277 27.77 -12.70 3.49
CA THR A 277 26.73 -12.76 2.44
C THR A 277 25.37 -12.50 3.05
N ILE A 278 24.61 -11.56 2.47
CA ILE A 278 23.25 -11.22 2.87
C ILE A 278 22.31 -11.52 1.71
N SER A 279 21.26 -12.28 1.97
CA SER A 279 20.25 -12.58 0.95
C SER A 279 19.26 -11.43 0.80
N VAL A 280 19.04 -10.99 -0.44
CA VAL A 280 18.04 -9.97 -0.77
C VAL A 280 16.98 -10.57 -1.68
N LEU A 281 15.82 -10.82 -1.09
CA LEU A 281 14.65 -11.42 -1.69
C LEU A 281 13.58 -10.35 -1.96
N ALA A 282 12.52 -10.71 -2.68
CA ALA A 282 11.44 -9.78 -3.00
C ALA A 282 10.11 -10.11 -2.30
N ASN A 283 9.35 -9.05 -1.99
CA ASN A 283 7.93 -9.12 -1.68
C ASN A 283 7.14 -9.07 -2.97
N VAL A 284 6.29 -10.04 -3.24
CA VAL A 284 5.49 -10.13 -4.48
C VAL A 284 4.03 -10.44 -4.17
N GLY A 285 3.14 -9.97 -5.04
CA GLY A 285 1.70 -10.25 -5.00
C GLY A 285 1.16 -10.75 -6.34
N CYS A 286 1.93 -10.65 -7.43
CA CYS A 286 1.54 -11.09 -8.77
C CYS A 286 2.76 -11.45 -9.63
N SER A 287 2.53 -12.02 -10.81
CA SER A 287 3.59 -12.42 -11.76
C SER A 287 4.48 -11.25 -12.20
N ASN A 288 3.91 -10.09 -12.47
CA ASN A 288 4.64 -8.88 -12.84
C ASN A 288 5.64 -8.44 -11.74
N ASP A 289 5.26 -8.57 -10.47
CA ASP A 289 6.16 -8.28 -9.36
C ASP A 289 7.35 -9.25 -9.34
N THR A 290 7.10 -10.53 -9.60
CA THR A 290 8.14 -11.56 -9.60
C THR A 290 9.10 -11.34 -10.77
N GLU A 291 8.59 -11.04 -11.96
CA GLU A 291 9.43 -10.69 -13.12
C GLU A 291 10.30 -9.47 -12.85
N LYS A 292 9.71 -8.39 -12.34
CA LYS A 292 10.44 -7.17 -11.94
C LYS A 292 11.47 -7.46 -10.86
N ALA A 293 11.16 -8.32 -9.89
CA ALA A 293 12.07 -8.71 -8.83
C ALA A 293 13.32 -9.39 -9.38
N MET A 294 13.15 -10.38 -10.25
CA MET A 294 14.25 -11.10 -10.87
C MET A 294 15.12 -10.18 -11.75
N LEU A 295 14.50 -9.30 -12.53
CA LEU A 295 15.19 -8.28 -13.34
C LEU A 295 15.99 -7.29 -12.48
N ASN A 296 15.51 -6.97 -11.29
CA ASN A 296 16.19 -6.10 -10.33
C ASN A 296 17.21 -6.85 -9.44
N GLY A 297 17.48 -8.14 -9.72
CA GLY A 297 18.51 -8.91 -9.03
C GLY A 297 18.12 -9.48 -7.68
N ALA A 298 16.82 -9.66 -7.41
CA ALA A 298 16.37 -10.42 -6.26
C ALA A 298 16.84 -11.88 -6.36
N GLU A 299 17.23 -12.45 -5.22
CA GLU A 299 17.78 -13.82 -5.15
C GLU A 299 16.68 -14.87 -4.94
N GLY A 300 15.42 -14.43 -4.90
CA GLY A 300 14.23 -15.25 -4.74
C GLY A 300 13.05 -14.42 -4.26
N VAL A 301 12.00 -15.10 -3.80
CA VAL A 301 10.81 -14.50 -3.22
C VAL A 301 10.81 -14.74 -1.71
N GLY A 302 10.95 -13.68 -0.92
CA GLY A 302 10.97 -13.78 0.55
C GLY A 302 9.59 -13.60 1.18
N LEU A 303 8.63 -13.05 0.43
CA LEU A 303 7.23 -12.93 0.85
C LEU A 303 6.32 -12.92 -0.36
N TYR A 304 5.63 -14.03 -0.62
CA TYR A 304 4.50 -14.04 -1.53
C TYR A 304 3.20 -13.85 -0.75
N ARG A 305 2.48 -12.77 -1.08
CA ARG A 305 1.17 -12.43 -0.52
C ARG A 305 0.08 -12.93 -1.44
N MET A 306 -0.72 -13.90 -0.96
CA MET A 306 -1.74 -14.51 -1.80
C MET A 306 -3.17 -14.06 -1.49
N GLU A 307 -3.35 -13.02 -0.67
CA GLU A 307 -4.67 -12.49 -0.32
C GLU A 307 -5.51 -12.17 -1.56
N ARG A 308 -4.87 -11.71 -2.64
CA ARG A 308 -5.51 -11.40 -3.93
C ARG A 308 -6.32 -12.57 -4.49
N VAL A 309 -5.86 -13.80 -4.30
CA VAL A 309 -6.54 -14.99 -4.84
C VAL A 309 -7.90 -15.22 -4.17
N TYR A 310 -8.09 -14.69 -2.97
CA TYR A 310 -9.31 -14.84 -2.19
C TYR A 310 -10.27 -13.65 -2.30
N LEU A 311 -9.74 -12.45 -2.56
CA LEU A 311 -10.53 -11.22 -2.60
C LEU A 311 -11.53 -11.22 -3.77
N GLY A 312 -12.75 -10.72 -3.51
CA GLY A 312 -13.81 -10.61 -4.52
C GLY A 312 -14.50 -11.92 -4.91
N ARG A 313 -14.08 -13.07 -4.39
CA ARG A 313 -14.73 -14.35 -4.66
C ARG A 313 -15.96 -14.57 -3.77
N VAL A 314 -16.98 -15.19 -4.33
CA VAL A 314 -18.19 -15.63 -3.59
C VAL A 314 -18.08 -17.07 -3.08
N VAL A 315 -17.08 -17.84 -3.55
CA VAL A 315 -16.70 -19.16 -3.07
C VAL A 315 -15.19 -19.22 -2.86
N PRO A 316 -14.68 -19.97 -1.87
CA PRO A 316 -13.24 -20.09 -1.67
C PRO A 316 -12.59 -20.78 -2.89
N PRO A 317 -11.33 -20.40 -3.22
CA PRO A 317 -10.59 -21.08 -4.27
C PRO A 317 -10.34 -22.54 -3.88
N ASN A 318 -10.40 -23.45 -4.84
CA ASN A 318 -10.01 -24.85 -4.66
C ASN A 318 -8.47 -25.02 -4.77
N ILE A 319 -7.98 -26.24 -4.54
CA ILE A 319 -6.54 -26.53 -4.54
C ILE A 319 -5.94 -26.24 -5.91
N ASP A 320 -6.56 -26.67 -7.00
CA ASP A 320 -6.03 -26.51 -8.36
C ASP A 320 -5.93 -25.02 -8.74
N GLU A 321 -6.96 -24.24 -8.43
CA GLU A 321 -6.95 -22.78 -8.63
C GLU A 321 -5.82 -22.09 -7.85
N LEU A 322 -5.56 -22.50 -6.61
CA LEU A 322 -4.47 -21.98 -5.79
C LEU A 322 -3.11 -22.34 -6.39
N VAL A 323 -2.93 -23.60 -6.78
CA VAL A 323 -1.68 -24.08 -7.39
C VAL A 323 -1.39 -23.36 -8.69
N ASP A 324 -2.39 -23.19 -9.55
CA ASP A 324 -2.23 -22.53 -10.85
C ASP A 324 -1.85 -21.05 -10.69
N GLU A 325 -2.51 -20.33 -9.77
CA GLU A 325 -2.19 -18.93 -9.49
C GLU A 325 -0.79 -18.77 -8.86
N MET A 326 -0.44 -19.64 -7.90
CA MET A 326 0.90 -19.64 -7.31
C MET A 326 1.97 -19.96 -8.36
N ARG A 327 1.74 -20.97 -9.21
CA ARG A 327 2.66 -21.35 -10.29
C ARG A 327 2.86 -20.20 -11.27
N LEU A 328 1.77 -19.54 -11.68
CA LEU A 328 1.82 -18.37 -12.55
C LEU A 328 2.60 -17.23 -11.91
N THR A 329 2.31 -16.91 -10.66
CA THR A 329 2.96 -15.81 -9.94
C THR A 329 4.45 -16.06 -9.72
N LEU A 330 4.83 -17.30 -9.41
CA LEU A 330 6.21 -17.64 -9.04
C LEU A 330 7.07 -18.12 -10.23
N ALA A 331 6.51 -18.22 -11.43
CA ALA A 331 7.17 -18.79 -12.61
C ALA A 331 8.56 -18.20 -12.89
N ALA A 332 8.71 -16.87 -12.77
CA ALA A 332 10.00 -16.20 -12.98
C ALA A 332 11.06 -16.48 -11.88
N ALA A 333 10.64 -17.06 -10.74
CA ALA A 333 11.52 -17.45 -9.63
C ALA A 333 11.67 -18.98 -9.50
N LYS A 334 11.42 -19.76 -10.54
CA LYS A 334 11.36 -21.24 -10.50
C LYS A 334 12.61 -21.88 -9.87
N ASP A 335 13.79 -21.36 -10.17
CA ASP A 335 15.07 -21.92 -9.68
C ASP A 335 15.57 -21.23 -8.40
N ARG A 336 14.68 -20.53 -7.68
CA ARG A 336 14.99 -19.76 -6.49
C ARG A 336 14.10 -20.19 -5.32
N THR A 337 14.54 -19.87 -4.11
CA THR A 337 13.71 -20.03 -2.92
C THR A 337 12.50 -19.11 -2.99
N VAL A 338 11.31 -19.65 -2.71
CA VAL A 338 10.05 -18.90 -2.65
C VAL A 338 9.37 -19.12 -1.30
N CYS A 339 9.10 -18.04 -0.58
CA CYS A 339 8.44 -18.07 0.72
C CYS A 339 6.97 -17.65 0.57
N VAL A 340 6.06 -18.61 0.75
CA VAL A 340 4.61 -18.40 0.66
C VAL A 340 4.08 -18.09 2.06
N ARG A 341 3.53 -16.88 2.24
CA ARG A 341 2.83 -16.52 3.48
C ARG A 341 1.43 -17.13 3.46
N LEU A 342 1.05 -17.80 4.55
CA LEU A 342 -0.34 -18.23 4.73
C LEU A 342 -1.26 -17.00 4.75
N LEU A 343 -2.52 -17.22 4.42
CA LEU A 343 -3.53 -16.19 4.27
C LEU A 343 -3.61 -15.27 5.51
N ASP A 344 -3.43 -13.98 5.31
CA ASP A 344 -3.53 -12.95 6.35
C ASP A 344 -4.68 -11.99 6.03
N ILE A 345 -5.89 -12.46 6.31
CA ILE A 345 -7.16 -11.73 6.17
C ILE A 345 -7.88 -11.77 7.51
N GLY A 346 -8.71 -10.77 7.77
CA GLY A 346 -9.54 -10.64 8.95
C GLY A 346 -10.82 -9.84 8.65
N ALA A 347 -11.52 -9.40 9.70
CA ALA A 347 -12.77 -8.68 9.57
C ALA A 347 -12.65 -7.30 8.89
N ASP A 348 -11.44 -6.76 8.75
CA ASP A 348 -11.11 -5.55 7.97
C ASP A 348 -11.25 -5.76 6.46
N LYS A 349 -11.08 -7.03 6.01
CA LYS A 349 -11.21 -7.44 4.59
C LYS A 349 -12.13 -8.66 4.50
N PRO A 350 -13.45 -8.48 4.63
CA PRO A 350 -14.38 -9.61 4.70
C PRO A 350 -14.37 -10.37 3.38
N LEU A 351 -14.34 -11.70 3.49
CA LEU A 351 -14.52 -12.62 2.37
C LEU A 351 -16.01 -12.97 2.25
N PRO A 352 -16.65 -12.78 1.08
CA PRO A 352 -18.09 -13.00 0.91
C PRO A 352 -18.57 -14.44 1.25
N PHE A 353 -17.68 -15.43 1.13
CA PHE A 353 -17.96 -16.83 1.44
C PHE A 353 -17.73 -17.20 2.92
N MET A 354 -17.28 -16.26 3.75
CA MET A 354 -17.05 -16.46 5.19
C MET A 354 -17.96 -15.56 6.02
N ARG A 355 -18.42 -16.07 7.16
CA ARG A 355 -19.17 -15.28 8.13
C ARG A 355 -18.21 -14.72 9.16
N PHE A 356 -17.90 -13.44 9.05
CA PHE A 356 -17.19 -12.71 10.08
C PHE A 356 -18.18 -12.15 11.10
N LEU A 357 -17.89 -12.31 12.38
CA LEU A 357 -18.56 -11.53 13.40
C LEU A 357 -18.06 -10.08 13.32
N ALA A 358 -18.96 -9.13 13.56
CA ALA A 358 -18.55 -7.72 13.62
C ALA A 358 -17.61 -7.53 14.82
N GLU A 359 -16.40 -7.06 14.54
CA GLU A 359 -15.37 -6.80 15.56
C GLU A 359 -15.16 -5.29 15.70
N THR A 360 -15.07 -4.82 16.94
CA THR A 360 -14.79 -3.39 17.21
C THR A 360 -13.34 -3.02 16.88
N ASN A 361 -12.42 -3.98 16.96
CA ASN A 361 -11.00 -3.81 16.67
C ASN A 361 -10.49 -4.96 15.75
N PRO A 362 -10.80 -4.95 14.44
CA PRO A 362 -10.46 -6.06 13.53
C PRO A 362 -8.97 -6.39 13.50
N SER A 363 -8.09 -5.39 13.61
CA SER A 363 -6.64 -5.59 13.64
C SER A 363 -6.15 -6.38 14.86
N LEU A 364 -6.90 -6.38 15.96
CA LEU A 364 -6.61 -7.14 17.18
C LEU A 364 -7.44 -8.44 17.27
N GLY A 365 -8.31 -8.67 16.32
CA GLY A 365 -9.30 -9.74 16.31
C GLY A 365 -8.85 -11.02 15.60
N CYS A 366 -9.82 -11.69 14.97
CA CYS A 366 -9.66 -12.94 14.25
C CYS A 366 -9.09 -12.69 12.84
N ARG A 367 -7.76 -12.67 12.71
CA ARG A 367 -7.03 -12.52 11.45
C ARG A 367 -5.81 -13.44 11.38
N GLY A 368 -5.28 -13.65 10.19
CA GLY A 368 -4.08 -14.46 9.97
C GLY A 368 -4.22 -15.86 10.51
N ILE A 369 -3.23 -16.34 11.28
CA ILE A 369 -3.28 -17.70 11.83
C ILE A 369 -4.46 -17.92 12.77
N ARG A 370 -4.95 -16.90 13.46
CA ARG A 370 -6.13 -17.04 14.34
C ARG A 370 -7.35 -17.45 13.54
N LEU A 371 -7.58 -16.80 12.38
CA LEU A 371 -8.63 -17.16 11.43
C LEU A 371 -8.44 -18.57 10.88
N LEU A 372 -7.21 -18.91 10.49
CA LEU A 372 -6.92 -20.22 9.90
C LEU A 372 -7.09 -21.37 10.90
N ARG A 373 -6.89 -21.12 12.20
CA ARG A 373 -7.19 -22.10 13.27
C ARG A 373 -8.70 -22.29 13.48
N GLU A 374 -9.49 -21.21 13.33
CA GLU A 374 -10.96 -21.25 13.39
C GLU A 374 -11.56 -21.96 12.17
N TYR A 375 -10.89 -21.86 11.01
CA TYR A 375 -11.32 -22.49 9.75
C TYR A 375 -10.26 -23.50 9.23
N PRO A 376 -10.10 -24.66 9.90
CA PRO A 376 -9.00 -25.59 9.60
C PRO A 376 -9.03 -26.16 8.19
N GLU A 377 -10.20 -26.29 7.56
CA GLU A 377 -10.28 -26.75 6.17
C GLU A 377 -9.70 -25.73 5.16
N LEU A 378 -9.83 -24.43 5.45
CA LEU A 378 -9.19 -23.40 4.67
C LEU A 378 -7.65 -23.50 4.79
N LEU A 379 -7.15 -23.68 6.02
CA LEU A 379 -5.72 -23.90 6.27
C LEU A 379 -5.21 -25.15 5.54
N LYS A 380 -5.91 -26.28 5.66
CA LYS A 380 -5.50 -27.53 5.00
C LYS A 380 -5.51 -27.41 3.48
N THR A 381 -6.51 -26.75 2.90
CA THR A 381 -6.57 -26.48 1.46
C THR A 381 -5.36 -25.68 1.00
N HIS A 382 -5.00 -24.63 1.74
CA HIS A 382 -3.83 -23.82 1.46
C HIS A 382 -2.53 -24.62 1.58
N LEU A 383 -2.38 -25.41 2.65
CA LEU A 383 -1.20 -26.24 2.85
C LEU A 383 -1.07 -27.34 1.77
N ARG A 384 -2.18 -27.95 1.31
CA ARG A 384 -2.14 -28.90 0.19
C ARG A 384 -1.66 -28.25 -1.09
N ALA A 385 -2.13 -27.03 -1.40
CA ALA A 385 -1.67 -26.29 -2.57
C ALA A 385 -0.16 -25.97 -2.47
N VAL A 386 0.31 -25.57 -1.30
CA VAL A 386 1.75 -25.32 -1.07
C VAL A 386 2.57 -26.59 -1.18
N LEU A 387 2.10 -27.72 -0.64
CA LEU A 387 2.78 -29.03 -0.75
C LEU A 387 2.87 -29.49 -2.21
N GLU A 388 1.84 -29.25 -3.02
CA GLU A 388 1.90 -29.55 -4.47
C GLU A 388 2.99 -28.74 -5.18
N LEU A 389 3.17 -27.46 -4.81
CA LEU A 389 4.22 -26.61 -5.36
C LEU A 389 5.64 -27.08 -5.02
N THR A 390 5.86 -27.81 -3.92
CA THR A 390 7.20 -28.32 -3.56
C THR A 390 7.77 -29.29 -4.58
N ARG A 391 6.95 -29.79 -5.51
CA ARG A 391 7.39 -30.63 -6.63
C ARG A 391 8.17 -29.87 -7.70
N GLU A 392 7.98 -28.55 -7.75
CA GLU A 392 8.50 -27.69 -8.81
C GLU A 392 9.39 -26.55 -8.29
N PHE A 393 9.19 -26.15 -7.02
CA PHE A 393 9.84 -25.00 -6.40
C PHE A 393 10.49 -25.35 -5.06
N ASP A 394 11.54 -24.62 -4.68
CA ASP A 394 12.07 -24.61 -3.31
C ASP A 394 11.16 -23.72 -2.44
N VAL A 395 10.13 -24.33 -1.84
CA VAL A 395 9.06 -23.62 -1.13
C VAL A 395 9.35 -23.57 0.36
N HIS A 396 9.20 -22.38 0.93
CA HIS A 396 9.08 -22.16 2.39
C HIS A 396 7.67 -21.67 2.72
N VAL A 397 7.19 -21.99 3.91
CA VAL A 397 5.88 -21.53 4.44
C VAL A 397 6.13 -20.53 5.55
N LEU A 398 5.41 -19.41 5.54
CA LEU A 398 5.49 -18.39 6.58
C LEU A 398 4.12 -18.19 7.23
N VAL A 399 4.04 -18.40 8.54
CA VAL A 399 2.81 -18.27 9.33
C VAL A 399 2.66 -16.83 9.80
N PRO A 400 1.60 -16.09 9.37
CA PRO A 400 1.35 -14.71 9.80
C PRO A 400 0.72 -14.65 11.20
N MET A 401 0.82 -13.48 11.87
CA MET A 401 0.14 -13.17 13.13
C MET A 401 0.44 -14.13 14.28
N VAL A 402 1.61 -14.77 14.25
CA VAL A 402 2.04 -15.66 15.34
C VAL A 402 2.12 -14.85 16.65
N THR A 403 1.50 -15.41 17.68
CA THR A 403 1.46 -14.81 19.03
C THR A 403 1.86 -15.81 20.09
N LEU A 404 1.45 -17.07 19.89
CA LEU A 404 1.70 -18.20 20.79
C LEU A 404 2.46 -19.31 20.05
N PRO A 405 3.26 -20.15 20.75
CA PRO A 405 3.92 -21.31 20.13
C PRO A 405 2.94 -22.29 19.45
N GLU A 406 1.74 -22.42 19.99
CA GLU A 406 0.68 -23.27 19.46
C GLU A 406 0.18 -22.82 18.07
N ASP A 407 0.37 -21.55 17.71
CA ASP A 407 0.00 -21.02 16.39
C ASP A 407 0.82 -21.67 15.28
N VAL A 408 2.08 -21.96 15.55
CA VAL A 408 2.98 -22.65 14.59
C VAL A 408 2.96 -24.17 14.77
N ALA A 409 2.75 -24.66 15.99
CA ALA A 409 2.69 -26.09 16.28
C ALA A 409 1.58 -26.78 15.47
N VAL A 410 0.38 -26.17 15.40
CA VAL A 410 -0.75 -26.72 14.64
C VAL A 410 -0.47 -26.73 13.13
N VAL A 411 0.23 -25.71 12.60
CA VAL A 411 0.61 -25.69 11.18
C VAL A 411 1.62 -26.79 10.88
N LYS A 412 2.62 -26.98 11.76
CA LYS A 412 3.62 -28.04 11.65
C LYS A 412 2.98 -29.42 11.64
N GLU A 413 2.00 -29.66 12.52
CA GLU A 413 1.24 -30.90 12.58
C GLU A 413 0.50 -31.18 11.27
N TYR A 414 -0.27 -30.19 10.76
CA TYR A 414 -0.97 -30.35 9.48
C TYR A 414 -0.01 -30.52 8.30
N LEU A 415 1.10 -29.78 8.23
CA LEU A 415 2.11 -29.98 7.18
C LEU A 415 2.66 -31.40 7.19
N THR A 416 2.96 -31.93 8.38
CA THR A 416 3.49 -33.29 8.52
C THR A 416 2.43 -34.34 8.10
N GLN A 417 1.21 -34.19 8.58
CA GLN A 417 0.11 -35.13 8.24
C GLN A 417 -0.19 -35.11 6.73
N LEU A 418 -0.41 -33.91 6.16
CA LEU A 418 -0.73 -33.71 4.74
C LEU A 418 0.42 -34.16 3.83
N GLY A 419 1.66 -33.89 4.24
CA GLY A 419 2.84 -34.34 3.51
C GLY A 419 2.93 -35.86 3.41
N LEU A 420 2.57 -36.58 4.48
CA LEU A 420 2.45 -38.05 4.46
C LEU A 420 1.29 -38.52 3.57
N GLU A 421 0.11 -37.91 3.67
CA GLU A 421 -1.05 -38.19 2.82
C GLU A 421 -0.74 -38.01 1.33
N MET A 422 -0.03 -36.95 0.98
CA MET A 422 0.33 -36.58 -0.40
C MET A 422 1.64 -37.24 -0.88
N GLN A 423 2.30 -38.04 -0.05
CA GLN A 423 3.56 -38.72 -0.33
C GLN A 423 4.68 -37.73 -0.76
N CYS A 424 4.74 -36.58 -0.11
CA CYS A 424 5.78 -35.60 -0.38
C CYS A 424 7.14 -36.11 0.11
N SER A 425 8.14 -36.09 -0.77
CA SER A 425 9.51 -36.50 -0.43
C SER A 425 10.24 -35.49 0.47
N ILE A 426 9.87 -34.22 0.34
CA ILE A 426 10.45 -33.09 1.08
C ILE A 426 9.31 -32.19 1.58
N LEU A 427 9.33 -31.86 2.86
CA LEU A 427 8.43 -30.86 3.42
C LEU A 427 9.04 -29.47 3.28
N PRO A 428 8.23 -28.42 3.04
CA PRO A 428 8.71 -27.05 3.00
C PRO A 428 9.22 -26.64 4.38
N LYS A 429 10.25 -25.76 4.40
CA LYS A 429 10.67 -25.13 5.65
C LYS A 429 9.53 -24.26 6.19
N LEU A 430 9.31 -24.35 7.50
CA LEU A 430 8.28 -23.59 8.20
C LEU A 430 8.89 -22.39 8.92
N GLY A 431 8.37 -21.20 8.71
CA GLY A 431 8.76 -19.99 9.42
C GLY A 431 7.59 -19.36 10.18
N ALA A 432 7.92 -18.59 11.21
CA ALA A 432 6.98 -17.75 11.95
C ALA A 432 7.20 -16.26 11.65
N MET A 433 6.13 -15.53 11.39
CA MET A 433 6.20 -14.08 11.29
C MET A 433 6.14 -13.47 12.69
N ILE A 434 7.21 -12.77 13.04
CA ILE A 434 7.34 -12.04 14.30
C ILE A 434 6.83 -10.62 14.08
N GLU A 435 5.55 -10.46 14.32
CA GLU A 435 4.85 -9.18 14.09
C GLU A 435 3.95 -8.76 15.25
N THR A 436 4.05 -9.50 16.38
CA THR A 436 3.49 -9.10 17.66
C THR A 436 4.61 -9.00 18.70
N PRO A 437 4.54 -8.06 19.66
CA PRO A 437 5.52 -8.00 20.76
C PRO A 437 5.59 -9.31 21.57
N ALA A 438 4.46 -10.00 21.73
CA ALA A 438 4.39 -11.29 22.41
C ALA A 438 5.25 -12.35 21.69
N ALA A 439 5.17 -12.44 20.35
CA ALA A 439 5.99 -13.35 19.57
C ALA A 439 7.49 -13.03 19.69
N ALA A 440 7.86 -11.73 19.64
CA ALA A 440 9.24 -11.31 19.80
C ALA A 440 9.83 -11.72 21.17
N LEU A 441 9.03 -11.59 22.24
CA LEU A 441 9.42 -11.96 23.62
C LEU A 441 9.34 -13.46 23.89
N SER A 442 8.64 -14.24 23.06
CA SER A 442 8.47 -15.70 23.18
C SER A 442 9.21 -16.45 22.08
N ALA A 443 10.16 -15.80 21.39
CA ALA A 443 10.86 -16.34 20.24
C ALA A 443 11.51 -17.71 20.51
N ARG A 444 12.05 -17.90 21.69
CA ARG A 444 12.69 -19.18 22.13
C ARG A 444 11.71 -20.37 22.11
N GLU A 445 10.47 -20.16 22.52
CA GLU A 445 9.45 -21.22 22.52
C GLU A 445 8.89 -21.45 21.10
N ILE A 446 8.71 -20.39 20.33
CA ILE A 446 8.25 -20.46 18.92
C ILE A 446 9.30 -21.19 18.05
N ALA A 447 10.57 -20.92 18.26
CA ALA A 447 11.69 -21.49 17.50
C ALA A 447 11.78 -23.02 17.58
N LYS A 448 11.17 -23.66 18.58
CA LYS A 448 11.11 -25.13 18.68
C LYS A 448 10.29 -25.79 17.56
N TYR A 449 9.45 -25.01 16.91
CA TYR A 449 8.51 -25.52 15.90
C TYR A 449 8.84 -25.07 14.47
N VAL A 450 9.77 -24.15 14.29
CA VAL A 450 10.05 -23.50 13.00
C VAL A 450 11.52 -23.58 12.61
N ASP A 451 11.80 -23.40 11.33
CA ASP A 451 13.16 -23.41 10.75
C ASP A 451 13.75 -22.00 10.62
N PHE A 452 12.94 -20.97 10.63
CA PHE A 452 13.36 -19.55 10.54
C PHE A 452 12.29 -18.60 11.11
N LEU A 453 12.71 -17.37 11.40
CA LEU A 453 11.83 -16.29 11.85
C LEU A 453 11.89 -15.11 10.87
N SER A 454 10.76 -14.45 10.63
CA SER A 454 10.68 -13.29 9.75
C SER A 454 9.95 -12.12 10.44
N PHE A 455 10.61 -10.97 10.53
CA PHE A 455 10.00 -9.80 11.15
C PHE A 455 9.04 -9.08 10.20
N GLY A 456 7.76 -8.99 10.60
CA GLY A 456 6.73 -8.16 9.98
C GLY A 456 6.67 -6.80 10.67
N THR A 457 7.60 -5.89 10.36
CA THR A 457 7.79 -4.65 11.14
C THR A 457 6.61 -3.70 11.09
N ASN A 458 5.74 -3.76 10.08
CA ASN A 458 4.55 -2.92 9.99
C ASN A 458 3.57 -3.24 11.13
N ASP A 459 3.15 -4.50 11.26
CA ASP A 459 2.25 -4.94 12.31
C ASP A 459 2.95 -4.94 13.68
N LEU A 460 4.24 -5.31 13.75
CA LEU A 460 5.02 -5.20 14.97
C LEU A 460 5.02 -3.76 15.53
N THR A 461 5.17 -2.77 14.65
CA THR A 461 5.10 -1.36 15.05
C THR A 461 3.72 -0.98 15.53
N GLN A 462 2.68 -1.36 14.79
CA GLN A 462 1.29 -1.12 15.16
C GLN A 462 0.97 -1.62 16.57
N TYR A 463 1.37 -2.84 16.88
CA TYR A 463 1.08 -3.46 18.17
C TYR A 463 2.03 -2.99 19.28
N ALA A 464 3.30 -2.71 18.99
CA ALA A 464 4.24 -2.19 19.97
C ALA A 464 3.90 -0.79 20.44
N PHE A 465 3.39 0.07 19.53
CA PHE A 465 2.98 1.44 19.85
C PHE A 465 1.48 1.61 20.10
N ALA A 466 0.69 0.52 20.01
CA ALA A 466 -0.77 0.57 20.10
C ALA A 466 -1.38 1.67 19.19
N ALA A 467 -0.80 1.86 18.01
CA ALA A 467 -1.17 2.92 17.07
C ALA A 467 -1.57 2.29 15.74
N ASP A 468 -2.81 2.47 15.35
CA ASP A 468 -3.32 2.04 14.06
C ASP A 468 -2.65 2.85 12.93
N ARG A 469 -1.92 2.17 12.05
CA ARG A 469 -1.18 2.78 10.93
C ARG A 469 -2.09 3.48 9.91
N GLU A 470 -3.37 3.10 9.85
CA GLU A 470 -4.36 3.68 8.93
C GLU A 470 -5.09 4.86 9.56
N ASN A 471 -4.95 5.08 10.87
CA ASN A 471 -5.60 6.16 11.58
C ASN A 471 -4.72 7.42 11.67
N ALA A 472 -5.05 8.42 10.86
CA ALA A 472 -4.32 9.69 10.81
C ALA A 472 -4.23 10.44 12.17
N ALA A 473 -5.16 10.20 13.10
CA ALA A 473 -5.15 10.85 14.41
C ALA A 473 -4.02 10.36 15.33
N VAL A 474 -3.55 9.13 15.11
CA VAL A 474 -2.49 8.50 15.91
C VAL A 474 -1.21 8.21 15.11
N GLU A 475 -1.15 8.63 13.85
CA GLU A 475 0.00 8.39 12.95
C GLU A 475 1.33 8.87 13.55
N GLN A 476 1.32 9.95 14.35
CA GLN A 476 2.51 10.47 15.04
C GLN A 476 3.16 9.45 16.01
N TYR A 477 2.41 8.46 16.46
CA TYR A 477 2.91 7.38 17.32
C TYR A 477 3.46 6.20 16.51
N PHE A 478 3.15 6.12 15.22
CA PHE A 478 3.60 5.04 14.36
C PHE A 478 5.00 5.34 13.81
N ASN A 479 6.03 4.78 14.45
CA ASN A 479 7.43 4.92 14.03
C ASN A 479 8.10 3.56 13.98
N ASP A 480 8.19 2.99 12.78
CA ASP A 480 8.78 1.67 12.53
C ASP A 480 10.32 1.64 12.67
N ALA A 481 10.96 2.80 12.71
CA ALA A 481 12.39 2.96 12.95
C ALA A 481 12.73 3.42 14.39
N ALA A 482 11.76 3.36 15.31
CA ALA A 482 11.99 3.70 16.70
C ALA A 482 12.86 2.64 17.41
N ASP A 483 13.60 3.08 18.45
CA ASP A 483 14.47 2.19 19.22
C ASP A 483 13.74 1.00 19.85
N ALA A 484 12.46 1.14 20.18
CA ALA A 484 11.63 0.06 20.70
C ALA A 484 11.53 -1.12 19.72
N ILE A 485 11.40 -0.85 18.42
CA ILE A 485 11.35 -1.89 17.38
C ILE A 485 12.70 -2.60 17.30
N PHE A 486 13.81 -1.86 17.16
CA PHE A 486 15.15 -2.47 17.15
C PHE A 486 15.45 -3.26 18.43
N ARG A 487 14.91 -2.82 19.58
CA ARG A 487 15.07 -3.56 20.83
C ARG A 487 14.34 -4.91 20.81
N LEU A 488 13.13 -4.98 20.23
CA LEU A 488 12.41 -6.25 20.04
C LEU A 488 13.17 -7.18 19.09
N LEU A 489 13.71 -6.65 17.98
CA LEU A 489 14.56 -7.43 17.07
C LEU A 489 15.79 -7.99 17.79
N GLN A 490 16.47 -7.17 18.59
CA GLN A 490 17.66 -7.57 19.35
C GLN A 490 17.33 -8.65 20.39
N ILE A 491 16.25 -8.49 21.15
CA ILE A 491 15.82 -9.49 22.14
C ILE A 491 15.55 -10.83 21.43
N THR A 492 14.84 -10.80 20.31
CA THR A 492 14.58 -12.02 19.52
C THR A 492 15.90 -12.67 19.07
N HIS A 493 16.85 -11.89 18.54
CA HIS A 493 18.15 -12.41 18.11
C HIS A 493 18.95 -13.04 19.29
N ASP A 494 18.97 -12.35 20.42
CA ASP A 494 19.70 -12.82 21.61
C ASP A 494 19.09 -14.12 22.18
N ASP A 495 17.77 -14.28 22.06
CA ASP A 495 17.06 -15.47 22.51
C ASP A 495 17.23 -16.68 21.59
N VAL A 496 17.44 -16.47 20.29
CA VAL A 496 17.54 -17.54 19.28
C VAL A 496 18.68 -17.27 18.28
N PRO A 497 19.95 -17.23 18.75
CA PRO A 497 21.09 -16.81 17.93
C PRO A 497 21.37 -17.73 16.73
N ASP A 498 20.96 -18.99 16.81
CA ASP A 498 21.20 -20.01 15.78
C ASP A 498 20.06 -20.12 14.77
N VAL A 499 18.94 -19.41 14.97
CA VAL A 499 17.79 -19.44 14.06
C VAL A 499 17.93 -18.35 13.00
N PRO A 500 17.82 -18.68 11.70
CA PRO A 500 17.88 -17.69 10.64
C PRO A 500 16.82 -16.60 10.80
N LEU A 501 17.25 -15.33 10.77
CA LEU A 501 16.36 -14.17 10.89
C LEU A 501 16.24 -13.43 9.56
N SER A 502 15.01 -13.17 9.16
CA SER A 502 14.66 -12.35 8.00
C SER A 502 13.75 -11.18 8.39
N ILE A 503 13.61 -10.22 7.48
CA ILE A 503 12.74 -9.05 7.64
C ILE A 503 11.99 -8.77 6.33
N CYS A 504 10.68 -8.49 6.42
CA CYS A 504 9.84 -8.26 5.24
C CYS A 504 8.94 -7.01 5.33
N GLY A 505 8.99 -6.25 6.45
CA GLY A 505 8.28 -4.98 6.59
C GLY A 505 8.94 -3.82 5.84
N GLU A 506 8.29 -2.68 5.81
CA GLU A 506 8.76 -1.48 5.09
C GLU A 506 10.13 -0.97 5.59
N LEU A 507 10.46 -1.20 6.86
CA LEU A 507 11.76 -0.86 7.44
C LEU A 507 12.93 -1.51 6.68
N ALA A 508 12.73 -2.71 6.12
CA ALA A 508 13.73 -3.43 5.34
C ALA A 508 14.14 -2.69 4.05
N GLY A 509 13.25 -1.88 3.51
CA GLY A 509 13.46 -1.08 2.28
C GLY A 509 14.15 0.26 2.52
N ARG A 510 14.63 0.57 3.72
CA ARG A 510 15.26 1.85 4.06
C ARG A 510 16.78 1.73 4.20
N PRO A 511 17.57 2.22 3.22
CA PRO A 511 19.03 2.07 3.19
C PRO A 511 19.73 2.54 4.48
N VAL A 512 19.23 3.63 5.07
CA VAL A 512 19.81 4.25 6.29
C VAL A 512 19.78 3.32 7.52
N HIS A 513 18.84 2.37 7.56
CA HIS A 513 18.66 1.45 8.69
C HIS A 513 19.33 0.08 8.48
N ILE A 514 19.85 -0.19 7.29
CA ILE A 514 20.51 -1.48 6.98
C ILE A 514 21.63 -1.82 7.99
N PRO A 515 22.56 -0.90 8.34
CA PRO A 515 23.61 -1.23 9.31
C PRO A 515 23.06 -1.69 10.66
N LYS A 516 22.01 -1.01 11.16
CA LYS A 516 21.38 -1.34 12.44
C LYS A 516 20.62 -2.68 12.39
N LEU A 517 19.95 -2.99 11.26
CA LEU A 517 19.28 -4.27 11.05
C LEU A 517 20.27 -5.43 10.97
N LEU A 518 21.41 -5.27 10.30
CA LEU A 518 22.48 -6.28 10.25
C LEU A 518 23.04 -6.58 11.65
N GLN A 519 23.18 -5.56 12.49
CA GLN A 519 23.61 -5.69 13.88
C GLN A 519 22.58 -6.42 14.75
N CYS A 520 21.28 -6.32 14.44
CA CYS A 520 20.23 -7.13 15.06
C CYS A 520 20.16 -8.58 14.53
N GLY A 521 21.17 -9.05 13.82
CA GLY A 521 21.24 -10.44 13.35
C GLY A 521 20.49 -10.74 12.07
N ILE A 522 19.88 -9.74 11.39
CA ILE A 522 19.18 -9.96 10.13
C ILE A 522 20.17 -10.34 9.03
N ARG A 523 19.89 -11.45 8.32
CA ARG A 523 20.71 -11.96 7.21
C ARG A 523 19.93 -12.14 5.92
N THR A 524 18.60 -11.98 5.96
CA THR A 524 17.72 -12.06 4.79
C THR A 524 16.75 -10.87 4.80
N PHE A 525 16.74 -10.11 3.70
CA PHE A 525 15.85 -8.97 3.48
C PHE A 525 14.87 -9.30 2.40
N SER A 526 13.57 -9.17 2.66
CA SER A 526 12.52 -9.29 1.66
C SER A 526 11.86 -7.94 1.45
N ILE A 527 12.00 -7.36 0.26
CA ILE A 527 11.68 -5.97 -0.03
C ILE A 527 10.89 -5.84 -1.34
N VAL A 528 10.28 -4.69 -1.57
CA VAL A 528 9.61 -4.44 -2.85
C VAL A 528 10.61 -4.44 -4.01
N PRO A 529 10.25 -4.99 -5.20
CA PRO A 529 11.17 -5.21 -6.31
C PRO A 529 12.03 -3.99 -6.72
N PRO A 530 11.49 -2.75 -6.80
CA PRO A 530 12.30 -1.60 -7.22
C PRO A 530 13.44 -1.21 -6.27
N LEU A 531 13.35 -1.61 -5.00
CA LEU A 531 14.35 -1.28 -3.98
C LEU A 531 15.50 -2.28 -3.89
N VAL A 532 15.40 -3.44 -4.54
CA VAL A 532 16.43 -4.51 -4.48
C VAL A 532 17.83 -4.00 -4.80
N PRO A 533 18.07 -3.25 -5.91
CA PRO A 533 19.41 -2.77 -6.23
C PRO A 533 19.99 -1.86 -5.15
N ILE A 534 19.17 -0.92 -4.66
CA ILE A 534 19.59 0.09 -3.66
C ILE A 534 19.93 -0.58 -2.34
N ILE A 535 19.13 -1.54 -1.90
CA ILE A 535 19.38 -2.24 -0.63
C ILE A 535 20.61 -3.15 -0.73
N LYS A 536 20.82 -3.84 -1.85
CA LYS A 536 22.07 -4.57 -2.09
C LYS A 536 23.30 -3.67 -1.99
N GLU A 537 23.22 -2.45 -2.54
CA GLU A 537 24.32 -1.50 -2.45
C GLU A 537 24.52 -0.95 -1.02
N ALA A 538 23.41 -0.70 -0.30
CA ALA A 538 23.49 -0.31 1.12
C ALA A 538 24.14 -1.40 1.99
N ILE A 539 23.84 -2.68 1.72
CA ILE A 539 24.46 -3.83 2.39
C ILE A 539 25.95 -3.89 2.08
N ARG A 540 26.37 -3.75 0.81
CA ARG A 540 27.78 -3.73 0.40
C ARG A 540 28.59 -2.62 1.08
N ASN A 541 27.91 -1.54 1.46
CA ASN A 541 28.52 -0.41 2.16
C ASN A 541 28.49 -0.53 3.69
N SER A 542 27.91 -1.62 4.24
CA SER A 542 27.70 -1.85 5.66
C SER A 542 28.66 -2.92 6.24
N PHE A 543 28.70 -3.01 7.56
CA PHE A 543 29.35 -4.07 8.32
C PHE A 543 28.31 -4.82 9.17
N CYS A 544 28.41 -6.13 9.29
CA CYS A 544 27.62 -6.92 10.22
C CYS A 544 28.15 -6.83 11.67
N THR A 545 29.47 -6.78 11.84
CA THR A 545 30.16 -6.92 13.13
C THR A 545 30.70 -5.60 13.68
N ALA A 546 30.44 -4.48 13.00
CA ALA A 546 30.92 -3.19 13.52
C ALA A 546 30.29 -2.89 14.89
N PRO A 547 31.11 -2.63 15.93
CA PRO A 547 30.58 -2.27 17.23
C PRO A 547 29.76 -0.99 17.09
N LEU A 548 28.54 -0.98 17.64
CA LEU A 548 27.76 0.26 17.82
C LEU A 548 28.71 1.27 18.48
N ALA A 549 28.98 2.38 17.79
CA ALA A 549 29.65 3.50 18.42
C ALA A 549 28.89 3.80 19.72
N ARG A 550 29.49 3.53 20.87
CA ARG A 550 28.90 3.87 22.16
C ARG A 550 28.63 5.35 22.13
N ASN A 551 27.37 5.73 21.88
CA ASN A 551 26.96 7.11 22.04
C ASN A 551 27.34 7.53 23.46
N GLN A 552 28.29 8.43 23.53
CA GLN A 552 28.64 9.17 24.74
C GLN A 552 27.44 10.03 25.12
N TYR A 553 26.46 9.44 25.79
CA TYR A 553 25.57 10.22 26.65
C TYR A 553 26.32 10.45 27.96
N LYS A 554 27.00 11.60 28.06
CA LYS A 554 27.32 12.29 29.30
C LYS A 554 26.38 13.48 29.44
#